data_c8bb6775fe250fe13540fb2fa90ca54a
#
_entry.id   c8bb6775fe250fe13540fb2fa90ca54a
#
_cell.length_a   1.000
_cell.length_b   1.000
_cell.length_c   1.000
_cell.angle_alpha   90.00
_cell.angle_beta   90.00
_cell.angle_gamma   90.00
#
_symmetry.space_group_name_H-M   'P 1'
#
loop_
_entity.id
_entity.type
_entity.pdbx_description
1 polymer ?
#
loop_
_entity_poly.entity_id
_entity_poly.type
_entity_poly.pdbx_seq_one_letter_code
_entity_poly.pdbx_strand_id
1 'polypeptide(L)' 'MRQAETLAHTYAEAKRRVKEDGIPRIVFQSEETGDPGICFLDDWEKRPAMDEALSFIWPGNKVEII' A
#
# COMPACT_ATOMS: atom_id res chain seq x y z
N MET A 1 14.61 -11.60 5.45
CA MET A 1 15.24 -10.64 5.28
C MET A 1 14.62 -9.29 5.20
N ARG A 2 15.33 -8.40 4.62
CA ARG A 2 14.91 -7.03 4.62
C ARG A 2 13.61 -6.76 3.92
N GLN A 3 13.33 -7.51 2.86
CA GLN A 3 12.12 -7.29 2.11
C GLN A 3 10.87 -7.57 2.95
N ALA A 4 10.92 -8.60 3.77
CA ALA A 4 9.80 -8.92 4.64
C ALA A 4 9.58 -7.84 5.69
N GLU A 5 10.66 -7.33 6.26
CA GLU A 5 10.57 -6.25 7.24
C GLU A 5 10.04 -4.97 6.59
N THR A 6 10.51 -4.67 5.38
CA THR A 6 10.08 -3.49 4.66
C THR A 6 8.58 -3.56 4.35
N LEU A 7 8.09 -4.73 3.95
CA LEU A 7 6.69 -4.89 3.65
C LEU A 7 5.82 -4.73 4.91
N ALA A 8 6.24 -5.33 6.02
CA ALA A 8 5.52 -5.20 7.28
C ALA A 8 5.47 -3.74 7.71
N HIS A 9 6.58 -3.03 7.57
CA HIS A 9 6.65 -1.63 7.92
C HIS A 9 5.73 -0.79 7.03
N THR A 10 5.69 -1.10 5.74
CA THR A 10 4.83 -0.42 4.79
C THR A 10 3.36 -0.59 5.14
N TYR A 11 2.94 -1.81 5.50
CA TYR A 11 1.58 -2.06 5.93
C TYR A 11 1.24 -1.28 7.20
N ALA A 12 2.14 -1.26 8.17
CA ALA A 12 1.92 -0.53 9.41
C ALA A 12 1.74 0.97 9.13
N GLU A 13 2.56 1.50 8.27
CA GLU A 13 2.50 2.90 7.90
C GLU A 13 1.20 3.23 7.16
N ALA A 14 0.80 2.36 6.23
CA ALA A 14 -0.44 2.56 5.48
C ALA A 14 -1.65 2.57 6.42
N LYS A 15 -1.70 1.62 7.34
CA LYS A 15 -2.79 1.54 8.31
C LYS A 15 -2.84 2.79 9.18
N ARG A 16 -1.67 3.28 9.62
CA ARG A 16 -1.60 4.47 10.44
C ARG A 16 -2.15 5.69 9.70
N ARG A 17 -1.78 5.84 8.43
CA ARG A 17 -2.23 6.97 7.63
C ARG A 17 -3.73 6.93 7.37
N VAL A 18 -4.26 5.74 7.06
CA VAL A 18 -5.70 5.58 6.85
C VAL A 18 -6.46 5.90 8.13
N LYS A 19 -5.91 5.49 9.27
CA LYS A 19 -6.53 5.79 10.55
C LYS A 19 -6.57 7.29 10.83
N GLU A 20 -5.53 8.01 10.40
CA GLU A 20 -5.43 9.45 10.67
C GLU A 20 -6.38 10.27 9.82
N ASP A 21 -6.51 9.95 8.54
CA ASP A 21 -7.30 10.79 7.64
C ASP A 21 -8.55 10.11 7.07
N GLY A 22 -8.69 8.82 7.29
CA GLY A 22 -9.85 8.07 6.80
C GLY A 22 -9.89 7.86 5.30
N ILE A 23 -8.79 8.10 4.61
CA ILE A 23 -8.73 7.97 3.16
C ILE A 23 -8.10 6.63 2.79
N PRO A 24 -8.81 5.77 2.02
CA PRO A 24 -8.26 4.47 1.65
C PRO A 24 -6.98 4.58 0.85
N ARG A 25 -6.11 3.60 1.06
CA ARG A 25 -4.84 3.54 0.37
C ARG A 25 -4.58 2.14 -0.17
N ILE A 26 -3.65 2.05 -1.11
CA ILE A 26 -3.18 0.79 -1.67
C ILE A 26 -1.72 0.61 -1.27
N VAL A 27 -1.39 -0.61 -0.86
CA VAL A 27 0.00 -1.06 -0.73
C VAL A 27 0.33 -1.81 -2.01
N PHE A 28 1.41 -1.43 -2.65
CA PHE A 28 1.80 -2.01 -3.94
C PHE A 28 3.29 -2.33 -3.97
N GLN A 29 3.67 -3.16 -4.93
CA GLN A 29 5.07 -3.49 -5.18
C GLN A 29 5.51 -2.72 -6.41
N SER A 30 6.51 -1.86 -6.27
CA SER A 30 7.02 -1.09 -7.40
C SER A 30 7.89 -1.96 -8.29
N GLU A 31 7.59 -1.97 -9.57
CA GLU A 31 8.41 -2.69 -10.53
C GLU A 31 9.74 -1.98 -10.73
N GLU A 32 9.73 -0.66 -10.66
CA GLU A 32 10.92 0.13 -10.91
C GLU A 32 11.97 -0.02 -9.83
N THR A 33 11.55 0.08 -8.58
CA THR A 33 12.50 0.05 -7.45
C THR A 33 12.58 -1.28 -6.75
N GLY A 34 11.60 -2.14 -6.94
CA GLY A 34 11.51 -3.40 -6.22
C GLY A 34 11.04 -3.26 -4.78
N ASP A 35 10.74 -2.05 -4.33
CA ASP A 35 10.33 -1.80 -2.96
C ASP A 35 8.83 -1.61 -2.86
N PRO A 36 8.21 -1.98 -1.73
CA PRO A 36 6.79 -1.70 -1.54
C PRO A 36 6.57 -0.21 -1.34
N GLY A 37 5.40 0.25 -1.75
CA GLY A 37 5.02 1.65 -1.62
C GLY A 37 3.57 1.79 -1.24
N ILE A 38 3.16 3.03 -0.97
CA ILE A 38 1.82 3.37 -0.56
C ILE A 38 1.33 4.50 -1.46
N CYS A 39 0.11 4.40 -1.96
CA CYS A 39 -0.49 5.54 -2.64
C CYS A 39 -1.98 5.58 -2.33
N PHE A 40 -2.60 6.72 -2.60
CA PHE A 40 -4.04 6.84 -2.46
C PHE A 40 -4.73 5.95 -3.49
N LEU A 41 -5.89 5.44 -3.12
CA LEU A 41 -6.66 4.60 -4.03
C LEU A 41 -6.95 5.34 -5.33
N ASP A 42 -7.28 6.63 -5.25
CA ASP A 42 -7.57 7.43 -6.42
C ASP A 42 -6.36 7.61 -7.35
N ASP A 43 -5.17 7.53 -6.79
CA ASP A 43 -3.95 7.71 -7.56
C ASP A 43 -3.47 6.42 -8.19
N TRP A 44 -4.05 5.29 -7.80
CA TRP A 44 -3.59 4.00 -8.30
C TRP A 44 -3.68 3.88 -9.82
N GLU A 45 -4.73 4.42 -10.39
CA GLU A 45 -4.93 4.36 -11.84
C GLU A 45 -3.86 5.10 -12.62
N LYS A 46 -3.19 6.04 -11.97
CA LYS A 46 -2.14 6.83 -12.60
C LYS A 46 -0.77 6.16 -12.53
N ARG A 47 -0.67 5.06 -11.80
CA ARG A 47 0.58 4.35 -11.64
C ARG A 47 0.86 3.49 -12.87
N PRO A 48 2.15 3.20 -13.13
CA PRO A 48 2.50 2.30 -14.23
C PRO A 48 1.81 0.94 -14.09
N ALA A 49 1.39 0.39 -15.20
CA ALA A 49 0.70 -0.90 -15.20
C ALA A 49 1.57 -2.04 -14.67
N MET A 50 2.89 -1.84 -14.63
CA MET A 50 3.82 -2.85 -14.14
C MET A 50 3.84 -2.96 -12.62
N ASP A 51 3.38 -1.93 -11.90
CA ASP A 51 3.31 -2.00 -10.45
C ASP A 51 2.21 -2.97 -10.05
N GLU A 52 2.48 -3.75 -9.03
CA GLU A 52 1.55 -4.78 -8.59
C GLU A 52 0.85 -4.38 -7.30
N ALA A 53 -0.48 -4.34 -7.33
CA ALA A 53 -1.26 -4.07 -6.13
C ALA A 53 -1.21 -5.28 -5.21
N LEU A 54 -0.90 -5.05 -3.94
CA LEU A 54 -0.81 -6.12 -2.95
C LEU A 54 -2.04 -6.14 -2.05
N SER A 55 -2.48 -4.99 -1.58
CA SER A 55 -3.61 -4.92 -0.65
C SER A 55 -4.26 -3.56 -0.70
N PHE A 56 -5.56 -3.53 -0.45
CA PHE A 56 -6.27 -2.30 -0.17
C PHE A 56 -6.36 -2.11 1.33
N ILE A 57 -6.11 -0.91 1.81
CA ILE A 57 -6.22 -0.57 3.22
C ILE A 57 -7.40 0.38 3.38
N TRP A 58 -8.42 -0.08 4.08
CA TRP A 58 -9.67 0.65 4.27
C TRP A 58 -9.77 1.20 5.69
N PRO A 59 -10.54 2.28 5.90
CA PRO A 59 -10.80 2.76 7.25
C PRO A 59 -11.45 1.67 8.10
N GLY A 60 -11.23 1.72 9.41
CA GLY A 60 -11.78 0.73 10.34
C GLY A 60 -10.94 -0.52 10.44
N ASN A 61 -9.64 -0.41 10.18
CA ASN A 61 -8.72 -1.54 10.28
C ASN A 61 -9.00 -2.67 9.30
N LYS A 62 -9.62 -2.37 8.18
CA LYS A 62 -9.89 -3.39 7.18
C LYS A 62 -8.75 -3.47 6.18
N VAL A 63 -8.23 -4.66 5.95
CA VAL A 63 -7.19 -4.92 4.95
C VAL A 63 -7.74 -5.96 3.99
N GLU A 64 -7.77 -5.62 2.71
CA GLU A 64 -8.25 -6.54 1.69
C GLU A 64 -7.06 -6.96 0.85
N ILE A 65 -6.70 -8.24 0.95
CA ILE A 65 -5.57 -8.79 0.18
C ILE A 65 -6.07 -9.16 -1.20
N ILE A 66 -5.34 -8.72 -2.20
CA ILE A 66 -5.70 -8.93 -3.60
C ILE A 66 -5.28 -10.32 -4.07
#